data_cf8a52e25657ee94db5945979cd0835f
#
_entry.id   cf8a52e25657ee94db5945979cd0835f
#
_cell.length_a   1.000
_cell.length_b   1.000
_cell.length_c   1.000
_cell.angle_alpha   90.00
_cell.angle_beta   90.00
_cell.angle_gamma   90.00
#
_symmetry.space_group_name_H-M   'P 1'
#
loop_
_entity.id
_entity.type
_entity.pdbx_description
1 polymer ?
#
loop_
_entity_poly.entity_id
_entity_poly.type
_entity_poly.pdbx_seq_one_letter_code
_entity_poly.pdbx_strand_id
1 'polypeptide(L)'
;ALERLIQTVEQTDWRLVNVEEKLNQLIGESKTKPSQESTLARDQQAIDRHFKYDKLEEILQSLESEGSTFSSNVKKTMLSKAPFSLKITLKQLADGRQKTLEECFATDLVLAKNFLKHDDFFEGVRSVLIDRDQSPNYKYRHVSDVTYEAVDRFFQPSESVRF
;
A
#
# COMPACT_ATOMS: atom_id res chain seq x y z
N ALA A 1 -25.15 -7.80 8.52
CA ALA A 1 -24.62 -7.02 9.66
C ALA A 1 -24.49 -5.54 9.27
N LEU A 2 -23.74 -5.21 8.21
CA LEU A 2 -23.48 -3.83 7.79
C LEU A 2 -24.76 -3.04 7.44
N GLU A 3 -25.68 -3.62 6.68
CA GLU A 3 -26.94 -2.98 6.29
C GLU A 3 -27.78 -2.60 7.52
N ARG A 4 -27.85 -3.51 8.51
CA ARG A 4 -28.56 -3.23 9.77
C ARG A 4 -27.90 -2.11 10.57
N LEU A 5 -26.57 -2.05 10.59
CA LEU A 5 -25.83 -0.96 11.23
C LEU A 5 -26.13 0.38 10.55
N ILE A 6 -26.04 0.45 9.22
CA ILE A 6 -26.34 1.64 8.43
C ILE A 6 -27.77 2.11 8.72
N GLN A 7 -28.75 1.22 8.63
CA GLN A 7 -30.16 1.54 8.90
C GLN A 7 -30.38 2.08 10.31
N THR A 8 -29.72 1.50 11.33
CA THR A 8 -29.79 1.98 12.70
C THR A 8 -29.18 3.38 12.87
N VAL A 9 -28.03 3.62 12.21
CA VAL A 9 -27.38 4.95 12.20
C VAL A 9 -28.29 6.00 11.56
N GLU A 10 -28.92 5.69 10.43
CA GLU A 10 -29.83 6.60 9.72
C GLU A 10 -31.11 6.91 10.51
N GLN A 11 -31.63 5.95 11.29
CA GLN A 11 -32.83 6.09 12.07
C GLN A 11 -32.61 6.71 13.47
N THR A 12 -31.36 6.89 13.89
CA THR A 12 -31.02 7.45 15.20
C THR A 12 -31.11 8.97 15.17
N ASP A 13 -31.95 9.56 16.07
CA ASP A 13 -31.93 11.01 16.31
C ASP A 13 -30.73 11.39 17.18
N TRP A 14 -29.63 11.77 16.51
CA TRP A 14 -28.36 12.10 17.12
C TRP A 14 -28.38 13.33 18.04
N ARG A 15 -29.45 14.12 18.04
CA ARG A 15 -29.65 15.27 18.95
C ARG A 15 -30.07 14.85 20.34
N LEU A 16 -30.69 13.66 20.46
CA LEU A 16 -31.27 13.16 21.69
C LEU A 16 -30.40 12.16 22.44
N VAL A 17 -29.25 11.80 21.89
CA VAL A 17 -28.36 10.76 22.43
C VAL A 17 -26.93 11.27 22.64
N ASN A 18 -26.21 10.68 23.60
CA ASN A 18 -24.78 10.84 23.69
C ASN A 18 -24.15 10.08 22.50
N VAL A 19 -23.55 10.84 21.57
CA VAL A 19 -23.04 10.32 20.29
C VAL A 19 -21.98 9.24 20.52
N GLU A 20 -21.03 9.48 21.44
CA GLU A 20 -19.93 8.55 21.72
C GLU A 20 -20.45 7.24 22.32
N GLU A 21 -21.34 7.32 23.30
CA GLU A 21 -21.93 6.16 23.95
C GLU A 21 -22.77 5.34 22.97
N LYS A 22 -23.59 6.02 22.15
CA LYS A 22 -24.42 5.36 21.13
C LYS A 22 -23.60 4.68 20.05
N LEU A 23 -22.55 5.32 19.57
CA LEU A 23 -21.61 4.71 18.59
C LEU A 23 -20.91 3.48 19.18
N ASN A 24 -20.43 3.56 20.41
CA ASN A 24 -19.78 2.43 21.08
C ASN A 24 -20.76 1.25 21.27
N GLN A 25 -22.01 1.52 21.62
CA GLN A 25 -23.06 0.51 21.69
C GLN A 25 -23.27 -0.15 20.32
N LEU A 26 -23.49 0.62 19.26
CA LEU A 26 -23.74 0.11 17.91
C LEU A 26 -22.57 -0.71 17.36
N ILE A 27 -21.34 -0.26 17.61
CA ILE A 27 -20.12 -1.00 17.26
C ILE A 27 -20.07 -2.32 18.04
N GLY A 28 -20.38 -2.29 19.34
CA GLY A 28 -20.42 -3.48 20.18
C GLY A 28 -21.44 -4.52 19.70
N GLU A 29 -22.65 -4.08 19.38
CA GLU A 29 -23.74 -4.94 18.87
C GLU A 29 -23.45 -5.50 17.47
N SER A 30 -22.66 -4.77 16.67
CA SER A 30 -22.29 -5.15 15.29
C SER A 30 -21.06 -6.05 15.21
N LYS A 31 -20.34 -6.23 16.32
CA LYS A 31 -19.17 -7.13 16.38
C LYS A 31 -19.62 -8.58 16.17
N THR A 32 -19.52 -9.05 14.95
CA THR A 32 -19.59 -10.48 14.66
C THR A 32 -18.18 -11.05 14.68
N LYS A 33 -17.99 -12.18 15.38
CA LYS A 33 -16.73 -12.91 15.25
C LYS A 33 -16.55 -13.30 13.77
N PRO A 34 -15.42 -13.01 13.16
CA PRO A 34 -15.17 -13.46 11.79
C PRO A 34 -15.40 -14.96 11.71
N SER A 35 -16.17 -15.41 10.72
CA SER A 35 -16.46 -16.83 10.50
C SER A 35 -15.23 -17.61 10.04
N GLN A 36 -14.19 -16.91 9.59
CA GLN A 36 -12.91 -17.46 9.18
C GLN A 36 -11.78 -16.56 9.66
N GLU A 37 -10.64 -17.14 9.98
CA GLU A 37 -9.42 -16.41 10.23
C GLU A 37 -9.03 -15.57 9.00
N SER A 38 -8.68 -14.30 9.20
CA SER A 38 -8.27 -13.46 8.07
C SER A 38 -6.99 -13.99 7.44
N THR A 39 -6.87 -13.89 6.12
CA THR A 39 -5.65 -14.30 5.41
C THR A 39 -4.40 -13.62 5.98
N LEU A 40 -4.51 -12.33 6.36
CA LEU A 40 -3.42 -11.61 6.99
C LEU A 40 -3.01 -12.21 8.34
N ALA A 41 -3.99 -12.58 9.20
CA ALA A 41 -3.68 -13.19 10.49
C ALA A 41 -2.97 -14.54 10.32
N ARG A 42 -3.44 -15.35 9.38
CA ARG A 42 -2.81 -16.64 9.06
C ARG A 42 -1.37 -16.47 8.56
N ASP A 43 -1.12 -15.49 7.72
CA ASP A 43 0.17 -15.29 7.08
C ASP A 43 1.10 -14.34 7.86
N GLN A 44 0.64 -13.82 9.03
CA GLN A 44 1.34 -12.79 9.83
C GLN A 44 2.80 -13.18 10.14
N GLN A 45 3.06 -14.40 10.56
CA GLN A 45 4.42 -14.83 10.88
C GLN A 45 5.36 -14.81 9.67
N ALA A 46 4.84 -15.17 8.50
CA ALA A 46 5.60 -15.10 7.25
C ALA A 46 5.84 -13.64 6.84
N ILE A 47 4.83 -12.77 6.99
CA ILE A 47 4.95 -11.34 6.74
C ILE A 47 6.04 -10.74 7.63
N ASP A 48 5.98 -10.96 8.94
CA ASP A 48 6.96 -10.41 9.91
C ASP A 48 8.38 -10.90 9.63
N ARG A 49 8.53 -12.14 9.16
CA ARG A 49 9.83 -12.75 8.84
C ARG A 49 10.45 -12.10 7.60
N HIS A 50 9.69 -11.91 6.53
CA HIS A 50 10.22 -11.50 5.23
C HIS A 50 10.26 -9.98 5.06
N PHE A 51 9.34 -9.24 5.68
CA PHE A 51 9.23 -7.79 5.49
C PHE A 51 9.86 -6.95 6.62
N LYS A 52 10.73 -7.54 7.43
CA LYS A 52 11.50 -6.84 8.48
C LYS A 52 12.71 -6.06 7.97
N TYR A 53 13.10 -6.27 6.72
CA TYR A 53 14.31 -5.70 6.15
C TYR A 53 14.05 -4.31 5.55
N ASP A 54 15.06 -3.44 5.62
CA ASP A 54 14.98 -2.08 5.08
C ASP A 54 15.32 -2.01 3.58
N LYS A 55 15.89 -3.09 3.02
CA LYS A 55 16.26 -3.17 1.60
C LYS A 55 15.37 -4.16 0.86
N LEU A 56 14.89 -3.73 -0.30
CA LEU A 56 14.05 -4.56 -1.15
C LEU A 56 14.73 -5.85 -1.60
N GLU A 57 16.03 -5.78 -1.88
CA GLU A 57 16.84 -6.92 -2.25
C GLU A 57 16.89 -8.00 -1.15
N GLU A 58 16.98 -7.59 0.11
CA GLU A 58 16.98 -8.49 1.27
C GLU A 58 15.62 -9.15 1.47
N ILE A 59 14.53 -8.40 1.26
CA ILE A 59 13.16 -8.93 1.26
C ILE A 59 13.01 -10.02 0.19
N LEU A 60 13.40 -9.72 -1.04
CA LEU A 60 13.32 -10.66 -2.17
C LEU A 60 14.19 -11.90 -1.94
N GLN A 61 15.38 -11.76 -1.37
CA GLN A 61 16.27 -12.86 -1.03
C GLN A 61 15.67 -13.73 0.08
N SER A 62 15.08 -13.10 1.10
CA SER A 62 14.41 -13.83 2.19
C SER A 62 13.22 -14.65 1.69
N LEU A 63 12.39 -14.08 0.80
CA LEU A 63 11.28 -14.78 0.16
C LEU A 63 11.76 -15.96 -0.71
N GLU A 64 12.87 -15.79 -1.45
CA GLU A 64 13.45 -16.83 -2.28
C GLU A 64 13.99 -18.00 -1.47
N SER A 65 14.67 -17.68 -0.36
CA SER A 65 15.32 -18.69 0.49
C SER A 65 14.33 -19.60 1.21
N GLU A 66 13.11 -19.14 1.50
CA GLU A 66 12.09 -19.96 2.15
C GLU A 66 11.43 -20.94 1.18
N GLY A 67 11.13 -20.52 -0.06
CA GLY A 67 10.57 -21.37 -1.12
C GLY A 67 9.16 -21.90 -0.83
N SER A 68 8.44 -21.38 0.18
CA SER A 68 7.05 -21.76 0.45
C SER A 68 6.09 -21.25 -0.63
N THR A 69 4.87 -21.78 -0.66
CA THR A 69 3.83 -21.28 -1.58
C THR A 69 3.56 -19.80 -1.35
N PHE A 70 3.53 -19.35 -0.07
CA PHE A 70 3.35 -17.93 0.27
C PHE A 70 4.50 -17.11 -0.30
N SER A 71 5.74 -17.42 0.04
CA SER A 71 6.91 -16.64 -0.37
C SER A 71 7.10 -16.59 -1.89
N SER A 72 6.85 -17.70 -2.57
CA SER A 72 6.93 -17.81 -4.03
C SER A 72 5.87 -16.93 -4.72
N ASN A 73 4.63 -16.94 -4.25
CA ASN A 73 3.54 -16.13 -4.79
C ASN A 73 3.78 -14.64 -4.54
N VAL A 74 4.21 -14.28 -3.32
CA VAL A 74 4.52 -12.89 -2.96
C VAL A 74 5.67 -12.37 -3.81
N LYS A 75 6.79 -13.11 -3.92
CA LYS A 75 7.92 -12.73 -4.76
C LYS A 75 7.51 -12.53 -6.22
N LYS A 76 6.75 -13.48 -6.80
CA LYS A 76 6.23 -13.37 -8.16
C LYS A 76 5.40 -12.11 -8.35
N THR A 77 4.50 -11.82 -7.41
CA THR A 77 3.65 -10.62 -7.44
C THR A 77 4.49 -9.36 -7.37
N MET A 78 5.46 -9.29 -6.46
CA MET A 78 6.36 -8.14 -6.35
C MET A 78 7.14 -7.90 -7.66
N LEU A 79 7.75 -8.95 -8.22
CA LEU A 79 8.54 -8.85 -9.45
C LEU A 79 7.70 -8.54 -10.71
N SER A 80 6.36 -8.62 -10.63
CA SER A 80 5.46 -8.14 -11.69
C SER A 80 5.21 -6.63 -11.65
N LYS A 81 5.68 -5.93 -10.62
CA LYS A 81 5.51 -4.49 -10.45
C LYS A 81 6.74 -3.72 -10.89
N ALA A 82 6.58 -2.43 -11.19
CA ALA A 82 7.70 -1.56 -11.54
C ALA A 82 8.76 -1.56 -10.42
N PRO A 83 10.02 -1.92 -10.70
CA PRO A 83 11.08 -1.97 -9.68
C PRO A 83 11.27 -0.64 -8.95
N PHE A 84 11.13 0.48 -9.67
CA PHE A 84 11.20 1.80 -9.10
C PHE A 84 10.07 2.06 -8.09
N SER A 85 8.84 1.71 -8.44
CA SER A 85 7.68 1.88 -7.54
C SER A 85 7.80 1.04 -6.27
N LEU A 86 8.36 -0.17 -6.36
CA LEU A 86 8.59 -1.01 -5.18
C LEU A 86 9.56 -0.34 -4.18
N LYS A 87 10.67 0.23 -4.66
CA LYS A 87 11.63 0.94 -3.79
C LYS A 87 11.04 2.23 -3.20
N ILE A 88 10.27 2.99 -3.99
CA ILE A 88 9.54 4.17 -3.50
C ILE A 88 8.58 3.78 -2.38
N THR A 89 7.78 2.74 -2.60
CA THR A 89 6.81 2.26 -1.60
C THR A 89 7.49 1.82 -0.31
N LEU A 90 8.57 1.05 -0.40
CA LEU A 90 9.32 0.61 0.79
C LEU A 90 9.85 1.80 1.59
N LYS A 91 10.48 2.77 0.92
CA LYS A 91 10.97 3.99 1.57
C LYS A 91 9.83 4.80 2.17
N GLN A 92 8.72 4.99 1.46
CA GLN A 92 7.55 5.72 1.95
C GLN A 92 7.01 5.11 3.25
N LEU A 93 6.90 3.78 3.32
CA LEU A 93 6.46 3.06 4.52
C LEU A 93 7.47 3.18 5.66
N ALA A 94 8.77 3.07 5.37
CA ALA A 94 9.83 3.21 6.37
C ALA A 94 9.86 4.62 6.97
N ASP A 95 9.86 5.65 6.12
CA ASP A 95 9.88 7.06 6.55
C ASP A 95 8.59 7.44 7.29
N GLY A 96 7.45 6.88 6.89
CA GLY A 96 6.14 7.18 7.47
C GLY A 96 5.99 6.74 8.93
N ARG A 97 6.78 5.79 9.41
CA ARG A 97 6.74 5.32 10.81
C ARG A 97 7.03 6.42 11.84
N GLN A 98 7.75 7.47 11.43
CA GLN A 98 8.18 8.56 12.31
C GLN A 98 7.50 9.90 11.98
N LYS A 99 6.51 9.88 11.06
CA LYS A 99 5.81 11.07 10.58
C LYS A 99 4.43 11.20 11.19
N THR A 100 3.96 12.44 11.33
CA THR A 100 2.55 12.72 11.61
C THR A 100 1.70 12.40 10.37
N LEU A 101 0.39 12.35 10.54
CA LEU A 101 -0.55 12.13 9.43
C LEU A 101 -0.43 13.22 8.36
N GLU A 102 -0.30 14.48 8.78
CA GLU A 102 -0.13 15.63 7.88
C GLU A 102 1.17 15.53 7.07
N GLU A 103 2.27 15.13 7.70
CA GLU A 103 3.55 14.92 7.03
C GLU A 103 3.50 13.74 6.04
N CYS A 104 2.74 12.68 6.36
CA CYS A 104 2.49 11.60 5.43
C CYS A 104 1.73 12.09 4.21
N PHE A 105 0.63 12.85 4.37
CA PHE A 105 -0.11 13.43 3.25
C PHE A 105 0.72 14.40 2.42
N ALA A 106 1.56 15.22 3.06
CA ALA A 106 2.49 16.09 2.33
C ALA A 106 3.47 15.28 1.46
N THR A 107 3.99 14.17 2.00
CA THR A 107 4.86 13.25 1.25
C THR A 107 4.09 12.61 0.09
N ASP A 108 2.87 12.13 0.32
CA ASP A 108 2.03 11.51 -0.71
C ASP A 108 1.72 12.46 -1.86
N LEU A 109 1.49 13.74 -1.55
CA LEU A 109 1.27 14.78 -2.57
C LEU A 109 2.52 14.99 -3.44
N VAL A 110 3.71 14.99 -2.84
CA VAL A 110 4.98 15.10 -3.59
C VAL A 110 5.14 13.88 -4.50
N LEU A 111 4.98 12.68 -3.96
CA LEU A 111 5.10 11.44 -4.72
C LEU A 111 4.08 11.38 -5.86
N ALA A 112 2.82 11.71 -5.61
CA ALA A 112 1.78 11.74 -6.64
C ALA A 112 2.14 12.67 -7.80
N LYS A 113 2.61 13.90 -7.50
CA LYS A 113 3.05 14.85 -8.53
C LYS A 113 4.24 14.34 -9.33
N ASN A 114 5.17 13.64 -8.67
CA ASN A 114 6.35 13.08 -9.34
C ASN A 114 5.99 11.86 -10.20
N PHE A 115 5.07 10.99 -9.74
CA PHE A 115 4.57 9.87 -10.54
C PHE A 115 3.83 10.35 -11.80
N LEU A 116 3.05 11.42 -11.73
CA LEU A 116 2.38 12.02 -12.89
C LEU A 116 3.34 12.57 -13.95
N LYS A 117 4.66 12.57 -13.68
CA LYS A 117 5.71 12.95 -14.65
C LYS A 117 6.61 11.76 -15.02
N HIS A 118 6.38 10.59 -14.43
CA HIS A 118 7.24 9.42 -14.60
C HIS A 118 6.66 8.46 -15.63
N ASP A 119 7.45 8.07 -16.61
CA ASP A 119 7.02 7.23 -17.73
C ASP A 119 6.43 5.88 -17.28
N ASP A 120 6.97 5.27 -16.24
CA ASP A 120 6.48 3.99 -15.71
C ASP A 120 5.03 4.07 -15.20
N PHE A 121 4.55 5.26 -14.78
CA PHE A 121 3.16 5.44 -14.40
C PHE A 121 2.24 5.30 -15.62
N PHE A 122 2.57 5.99 -16.71
CA PHE A 122 1.80 5.93 -17.93
C PHE A 122 1.87 4.56 -18.60
N GLU A 123 3.04 3.92 -18.56
CA GLU A 123 3.21 2.56 -19.06
C GLU A 123 2.37 1.54 -18.26
N GLY A 124 2.33 1.67 -16.93
CA GLY A 124 1.46 0.87 -16.10
C GLY A 124 -0.02 1.06 -16.45
N VAL A 125 -0.46 2.31 -16.63
CA VAL A 125 -1.82 2.62 -17.06
C VAL A 125 -2.10 2.03 -18.45
N ARG A 126 -1.20 2.18 -19.41
CA ARG A 126 -1.33 1.60 -20.76
C ARG A 126 -1.55 0.09 -20.67
N SER A 127 -0.63 -0.61 -20.02
CA SER A 127 -0.62 -2.07 -20.05
C SER A 127 -1.80 -2.71 -19.30
N VAL A 128 -2.34 -2.03 -18.29
CA VAL A 128 -3.41 -2.59 -17.44
C VAL A 128 -4.80 -2.12 -17.86
N LEU A 129 -4.94 -0.83 -18.23
CA LEU A 129 -6.24 -0.21 -18.46
C LEU A 129 -6.56 0.03 -19.92
N ILE A 130 -5.57 0.41 -20.74
CA ILE A 130 -5.78 0.79 -22.14
C ILE A 130 -5.63 -0.45 -23.04
N ASP A 131 -4.42 -0.97 -23.18
CA ASP A 131 -4.13 -2.11 -24.07
C ASP A 131 -4.47 -3.45 -23.44
N ARG A 132 -4.45 -3.52 -22.10
CA ARG A 132 -4.77 -4.72 -21.30
C ARG A 132 -3.89 -5.92 -21.60
N ASP A 133 -2.69 -5.67 -22.14
CA ASP A 133 -1.72 -6.72 -22.51
C ASP A 133 -1.00 -7.32 -21.30
N GLN A 134 -1.12 -6.69 -20.11
CA GLN A 134 -0.46 -7.10 -18.85
C GLN A 134 1.07 -7.24 -19.01
N SER A 135 1.66 -6.55 -19.98
CA SER A 135 3.08 -6.64 -20.33
C SER A 135 3.73 -5.25 -20.35
N PRO A 136 3.89 -4.60 -19.18
CA PRO A 136 4.48 -3.28 -19.11
C PRO A 136 5.99 -3.33 -19.41
N ASN A 137 6.46 -2.36 -20.19
CA ASN A 137 7.88 -2.15 -20.46
C ASN A 137 8.42 -1.01 -19.59
N TYR A 138 8.65 -1.29 -18.31
CA TYR A 138 9.15 -0.31 -17.36
C TYR A 138 10.60 0.11 -17.67
N LYS A 139 10.98 1.32 -17.27
CA LYS A 139 12.31 1.90 -17.43
C LYS A 139 13.40 1.03 -16.79
N TYR A 140 13.16 0.52 -15.60
CA TYR A 140 14.05 -0.39 -14.90
C TYR A 140 13.52 -1.82 -15.02
N ARG A 141 14.38 -2.75 -15.43
CA ARG A 141 14.00 -4.16 -15.58
C ARG A 141 14.20 -4.96 -14.31
N HIS A 142 15.21 -4.59 -13.52
CA HIS A 142 15.55 -5.27 -12.27
C HIS A 142 15.58 -4.29 -11.10
N VAL A 143 15.32 -4.80 -9.90
CA VAL A 143 15.40 -4.01 -8.67
C VAL A 143 16.78 -3.41 -8.47
N SER A 144 17.85 -4.18 -8.83
CA SER A 144 19.24 -3.74 -8.76
C SER A 144 19.58 -2.53 -9.65
N ASP A 145 18.79 -2.28 -10.69
CA ASP A 145 19.03 -1.17 -11.61
C ASP A 145 18.60 0.18 -11.01
N VAL A 146 17.79 0.13 -9.96
CA VAL A 146 17.25 1.32 -9.27
C VAL A 146 18.21 1.74 -8.16
N THR A 147 18.85 2.89 -8.31
CA THR A 147 19.76 3.43 -7.28
C THR A 147 18.97 4.11 -6.15
N TYR A 148 19.53 4.09 -4.93
CA TYR A 148 18.92 4.81 -3.79
C TYR A 148 18.88 6.32 -4.03
N GLU A 149 19.88 6.89 -4.72
CA GLU A 149 19.86 8.31 -5.09
C GLU A 149 18.68 8.69 -5.99
N ALA A 150 18.30 7.80 -6.94
CA ALA A 150 17.12 8.03 -7.78
C ALA A 150 15.85 8.00 -6.94
N VAL A 151 15.77 7.07 -5.97
CA VAL A 151 14.67 6.99 -5.01
C VAL A 151 14.59 8.25 -4.16
N ASP A 152 15.70 8.67 -3.54
CA ASP A 152 15.72 9.85 -2.65
C ASP A 152 15.33 11.14 -3.40
N ARG A 153 15.81 11.30 -4.62
CA ARG A 153 15.42 12.45 -5.47
C ARG A 153 13.91 12.48 -5.74
N PHE A 154 13.27 11.32 -5.81
CA PHE A 154 11.83 11.25 -6.07
C PHE A 154 10.97 11.72 -4.90
N PHE A 155 11.52 11.79 -3.68
CA PHE A 155 10.87 12.37 -2.51
C PHE A 155 11.05 13.90 -2.42
N GLN A 156 11.81 14.52 -3.32
CA GLN A 156 11.95 15.96 -3.35
C GLN A 156 10.83 16.58 -4.19
N PRO A 157 10.32 17.76 -3.78
CA PRO A 157 9.34 18.48 -4.59
C PRO A 157 9.92 18.77 -5.97
N SER A 158 9.28 18.30 -7.02
CA SER A 158 9.61 18.74 -8.37
C SER A 158 9.07 20.16 -8.58
N GLU A 159 9.84 21.01 -9.29
CA GLU A 159 9.40 22.34 -9.67
C GLU A 159 7.97 22.29 -10.25
N SER A 160 7.17 23.24 -9.81
CA SER A 160 5.71 23.26 -9.92
C SER A 160 5.16 22.90 -11.30
N VAL A 161 4.29 21.88 -11.34
CA VAL A 161 3.23 21.85 -12.34
C VAL A 161 2.27 23.00 -11.98
N ARG A 162 2.28 24.07 -12.74
CA ARG A 162 1.16 25.02 -12.75
C ARG A 162 0.02 24.31 -13.49
N PHE A 163 -1.03 24.01 -12.75
CA PHE A 163 -2.31 23.63 -13.35
C PHE A 163 -2.97 24.89 -13.93
#